data_9708a64b66b732363855c7e9cfab244a
#
_entry.id   9708a64b66b732363855c7e9cfab244a
#
_cell.length_a   1.000
_cell.length_b   1.000
_cell.length_c   1.000
_cell.angle_alpha   90.00
_cell.angle_beta   90.00
_cell.angle_gamma   90.00
#
_symmetry.space_group_name_H-M   'P 1'
#
loop_
_entity.id
_entity.type
_entity.pdbx_description
1 polymer ?
#
loop_
_entity_poly.entity_id
_entity_poly.type
_entity_poly.pdbx_seq_one_letter_code
_entity_poly.pdbx_strand_id
1 'polypeptide(L)'
;MTGGASKLRSASDPVAAIGELGGERLRERMRAVETRLLEISACHGDARRTIEAGGKRLRPLLVFVAGLDGPADAPLVRAAVAVELIHSATLVHDDVLDAAPLRRGRPTVYARAGRVAATATGDLLFSRAFAELAANGSVEQLRALSAASTALSEGELVQRADAWNPGVTIERYLRRCELKTASLFEAACKLGAAAGESADLRGFGLAIGTAFQILDDVLDVTGPVERTGKARGTDLLDGTVTLPLILARERDPRLGRLDLRAIDDAGEVCDRIVASGATEAARERALGLVAGAKAKLPDELGPGQRRALELIADGVALRFA
;
A
#
# COMPACT_ATOMS: atom_id res chain seq x y z
N MET A 1 15.22 34.79 -16.05
CA MET A 1 13.83 34.40 -15.87
C MET A 1 13.77 32.90 -15.56
N THR A 2 14.05 32.52 -14.31
CA THR A 2 14.09 31.10 -13.83
C THR A 2 13.44 31.01 -12.46
N GLY A 3 12.17 31.38 -12.35
CA GLY A 3 11.45 31.40 -11.06
C GLY A 3 10.08 30.72 -11.06
N GLY A 4 9.67 30.08 -12.15
CA GLY A 4 8.31 29.52 -12.28
C GLY A 4 8.14 28.03 -12.00
N ALA A 5 9.18 27.21 -12.15
CA ALA A 5 9.08 25.76 -12.09
C ALA A 5 9.14 25.17 -10.67
N SER A 6 9.67 25.94 -9.69
CA SER A 6 9.81 25.48 -8.31
C SER A 6 8.51 25.60 -7.47
N LYS A 7 7.64 26.56 -7.80
CA LYS A 7 6.38 26.80 -7.07
C LYS A 7 5.23 25.84 -7.43
N LEU A 8 5.28 25.20 -8.59
CA LEU A 8 4.25 24.22 -9.02
C LEU A 8 4.45 22.82 -8.42
N ARG A 9 5.64 22.51 -7.86
CA ARG A 9 5.92 21.22 -7.19
C ARG A 9 5.47 21.16 -5.73
N SER A 10 5.24 22.29 -5.05
CA SER A 10 4.85 22.34 -3.64
C SER A 10 3.33 22.31 -3.41
N ALA A 11 2.52 22.50 -4.45
CA ALA A 11 1.05 22.52 -4.34
C ALA A 11 0.39 21.15 -4.51
N SER A 12 1.14 20.06 -4.64
CA SER A 12 0.61 18.75 -5.04
C SER A 12 1.08 17.54 -4.21
N ASP A 13 1.62 17.72 -3.02
CA ASP A 13 1.81 16.58 -2.09
C ASP A 13 0.58 16.46 -1.19
N PRO A 14 -0.33 15.48 -1.44
CA PRO A 14 -1.54 15.30 -0.65
C PRO A 14 -1.25 15.05 0.83
N VAL A 15 -0.11 14.43 1.15
CA VAL A 15 0.31 14.20 2.55
C VAL A 15 0.62 15.53 3.24
N ALA A 16 1.29 16.45 2.55
CA ALA A 16 1.53 17.80 3.05
C ALA A 16 0.22 18.57 3.24
N ALA A 17 -0.67 18.53 2.25
CA ALA A 17 -1.98 19.19 2.33
C ALA A 17 -2.87 18.64 3.45
N ILE A 18 -2.84 17.33 3.70
CA ILE A 18 -3.54 16.71 4.84
C ILE A 18 -2.90 17.14 6.17
N GLY A 19 -1.56 17.26 6.21
CA GLY A 19 -0.84 17.78 7.37
C GLY A 19 -1.21 19.23 7.72
N GLU A 20 -1.51 20.06 6.70
CA GLU A 20 -2.03 21.41 6.89
C GLU A 20 -3.45 21.41 7.43
N LEU A 21 -4.34 20.57 6.88
CA LEU A 21 -5.73 20.42 7.34
C LEU A 21 -5.83 19.85 8.76
N GLY A 22 -5.03 18.82 9.07
CA GLY A 22 -5.03 18.18 10.40
C GLY A 22 -4.30 18.99 11.47
N GLY A 23 -3.63 20.07 11.08
CA GLY A 23 -2.96 21.00 11.98
C GLY A 23 -1.85 20.36 12.83
N GLU A 24 -1.54 20.99 13.96
CA GLU A 24 -0.45 20.52 14.85
C GLU A 24 -0.80 19.16 15.48
N ARG A 25 -2.06 18.90 15.81
CA ARG A 25 -2.48 17.62 16.41
C ARG A 25 -2.15 16.41 15.51
N LEU A 26 -2.39 16.51 14.23
CA LEU A 26 -2.06 15.42 13.31
C LEU A 26 -0.53 15.23 13.20
N ARG A 27 0.24 16.32 13.17
CA ARG A 27 1.71 16.26 13.17
C ARG A 27 2.25 15.62 14.45
N GLU A 28 1.66 15.93 15.60
CA GLU A 28 2.01 15.31 16.89
C GLU A 28 1.70 13.82 16.91
N ARG A 29 0.52 13.41 16.43
CA ARG A 29 0.14 12.02 16.28
C ARG A 29 1.11 11.25 15.38
N MET A 30 1.49 11.82 14.24
CA MET A 30 2.48 11.20 13.32
C MET A 30 3.86 11.09 13.95
N ARG A 31 4.33 12.10 14.70
CA ARG A 31 5.58 12.03 15.48
C ARG A 31 5.51 10.95 16.56
N ALA A 32 4.38 10.82 17.25
CA ALA A 32 4.18 9.78 18.25
C ALA A 32 4.25 8.37 17.64
N VAL A 33 3.74 8.18 16.43
CA VAL A 33 3.88 6.89 15.70
C VAL A 33 5.35 6.59 15.43
N GLU A 34 6.12 7.53 14.88
CA GLU A 34 7.55 7.32 14.58
C GLU A 34 8.33 6.99 15.87
N THR A 35 8.11 7.75 16.94
CA THR A 35 8.74 7.50 18.23
C THR A 35 8.40 6.09 18.74
N ARG A 36 7.13 5.71 18.71
CA ARG A 36 6.68 4.41 19.21
C ARG A 36 7.22 3.24 18.39
N LEU A 37 7.26 3.37 17.06
CA LEU A 37 7.86 2.37 16.17
C LEU A 37 9.34 2.14 16.49
N LEU A 38 10.09 3.23 16.74
CA LEU A 38 11.52 3.14 17.12
C LEU A 38 11.70 2.50 18.49
N GLU A 39 10.86 2.81 19.48
CA GLU A 39 10.88 2.19 20.81
C GLU A 39 10.66 0.68 20.72
N ILE A 40 9.61 0.24 19.99
CA ILE A 40 9.25 -1.19 19.83
C ILE A 40 10.40 -1.97 19.17
N SER A 41 11.11 -1.34 18.24
CA SER A 41 12.19 -1.97 17.47
C SER A 41 13.58 -1.81 18.10
N ALA A 42 13.74 -1.08 19.21
CA ALA A 42 15.02 -0.67 19.78
C ALA A 42 15.96 -1.83 20.09
N CYS A 43 15.44 -2.95 20.61
CA CYS A 43 16.24 -4.12 21.04
C CYS A 43 16.59 -5.08 19.88
N HIS A 44 16.10 -4.83 18.67
CA HIS A 44 16.25 -5.73 17.52
C HIS A 44 16.73 -4.96 16.29
N GLY A 45 18.05 -5.00 16.02
CA GLY A 45 18.71 -4.18 15.02
C GLY A 45 18.13 -4.33 13.59
N ASP A 46 17.63 -5.50 13.20
CA ASP A 46 17.03 -5.72 11.89
C ASP A 46 15.62 -5.14 11.79
N ALA A 47 14.80 -5.33 12.83
CA ALA A 47 13.49 -4.69 12.93
C ALA A 47 13.62 -3.17 12.92
N ARG A 48 14.57 -2.61 13.68
CA ARG A 48 14.85 -1.18 13.71
C ARG A 48 15.23 -0.64 12.32
N ARG A 49 16.15 -1.30 11.63
CA ARG A 49 16.54 -0.90 10.26
C ARG A 49 15.38 -0.94 9.28
N THR A 50 14.49 -1.92 9.40
CA THR A 50 13.27 -1.99 8.59
C THR A 50 12.38 -0.79 8.83
N ILE A 51 12.17 -0.39 10.07
CA ILE A 51 11.37 0.79 10.43
C ILE A 51 12.06 2.09 9.96
N GLU A 52 13.37 2.23 10.20
CA GLU A 52 14.19 3.39 9.79
C GLU A 52 14.34 3.53 8.26
N ALA A 53 14.09 2.47 7.48
CA ALA A 53 14.00 2.59 6.02
C ALA A 53 12.86 3.50 5.58
N GLY A 54 11.98 3.84 6.50
CA GLY A 54 10.94 4.86 6.36
C GLY A 54 9.84 4.47 5.38
N GLY A 55 9.05 5.46 5.02
CA GLY A 55 7.92 5.35 4.10
C GLY A 55 7.04 6.58 4.22
N LYS A 56 6.04 6.70 3.33
CA LYS A 56 5.09 7.83 3.37
C LYS A 56 4.06 7.72 4.50
N ARG A 57 4.09 6.64 5.28
CA ARG A 57 3.17 6.38 6.42
C ARG A 57 1.69 6.60 6.06
N LEU A 58 1.32 6.24 4.84
CA LEU A 58 -0.04 6.47 4.33
C LEU A 58 -1.10 5.72 5.16
N ARG A 59 -0.80 4.50 5.63
CA ARG A 59 -1.73 3.72 6.44
C ARG A 59 -1.93 4.31 7.85
N PRO A 60 -0.87 4.70 8.59
CA PRO A 60 -1.00 5.49 9.81
C PRO A 60 -1.82 6.77 9.62
N LEU A 61 -1.56 7.52 8.55
CA LEU A 61 -2.30 8.73 8.21
C LEU A 61 -3.79 8.42 8.02
N LEU A 62 -4.11 7.33 7.32
CA LEU A 62 -5.49 6.90 7.10
C LEU A 62 -6.21 6.54 8.42
N VAL A 63 -5.53 5.89 9.37
CA VAL A 63 -6.08 5.65 10.72
C VAL A 63 -6.45 6.97 11.39
N PHE A 64 -5.57 7.97 11.35
CA PHE A 64 -5.84 9.26 11.98
C PHE A 64 -6.94 10.04 11.31
N VAL A 65 -7.03 9.99 9.98
CA VAL A 65 -8.11 10.68 9.26
C VAL A 65 -9.45 9.98 9.47
N ALA A 66 -9.46 8.65 9.51
CA ALA A 66 -10.67 7.87 9.81
C ALA A 66 -11.21 8.12 11.23
N GLY A 67 -10.34 8.41 12.21
CA GLY A 67 -10.69 8.75 13.57
C GLY A 67 -10.40 10.21 13.95
N LEU A 68 -10.50 11.15 13.00
CA LEU A 68 -9.96 12.51 13.15
C LEU A 68 -10.52 13.25 14.37
N ASP A 69 -11.81 13.17 14.59
CA ASP A 69 -12.54 13.91 15.62
C ASP A 69 -12.59 13.18 16.97
N GLY A 70 -11.91 12.02 17.08
CA GLY A 70 -11.91 11.20 18.28
C GLY A 70 -11.27 11.88 19.49
N PRO A 71 -11.80 11.59 20.70
CA PRO A 71 -11.42 12.28 21.94
C PRO A 71 -10.03 11.90 22.42
N ALA A 72 -9.54 10.70 22.13
CA ALA A 72 -8.31 10.15 22.68
C ALA A 72 -7.24 9.87 21.63
N ASP A 73 -6.02 10.36 21.83
CA ASP A 73 -4.90 10.17 20.91
C ASP A 73 -4.22 8.79 21.08
N ALA A 74 -4.09 8.30 22.32
CA ALA A 74 -3.35 7.07 22.58
C ALA A 74 -3.91 5.81 21.86
N PRO A 75 -5.22 5.54 21.83
CA PRO A 75 -5.78 4.42 21.06
C PRO A 75 -5.56 4.56 19.55
N LEU A 76 -5.66 5.76 19.00
CA LEU A 76 -5.40 6.05 17.59
C LEU A 76 -3.93 5.84 17.24
N VAL A 77 -3.01 6.30 18.08
CA VAL A 77 -1.56 6.09 17.87
C VAL A 77 -1.23 4.59 17.89
N ARG A 78 -1.74 3.81 18.86
CA ARG A 78 -1.52 2.36 18.89
C ARG A 78 -2.09 1.65 17.66
N ALA A 79 -3.27 2.04 17.20
CA ALA A 79 -3.87 1.51 15.99
C ALA A 79 -3.01 1.81 14.75
N ALA A 80 -2.52 3.04 14.61
CA ALA A 80 -1.64 3.46 13.54
C ALA A 80 -0.28 2.74 13.55
N VAL A 81 0.30 2.55 14.73
CA VAL A 81 1.53 1.77 14.94
C VAL A 81 1.31 0.30 14.55
N ALA A 82 0.20 -0.30 14.99
CA ALA A 82 -0.10 -1.71 14.69
C ALA A 82 -0.22 -1.95 13.18
N VAL A 83 -0.93 -1.10 12.46
CA VAL A 83 -1.07 -1.20 10.98
C VAL A 83 0.29 -1.06 10.29
N GLU A 84 1.15 -0.14 10.74
CA GLU A 84 2.47 0.05 10.13
C GLU A 84 3.44 -1.09 10.46
N LEU A 85 3.32 -1.70 11.64
CA LEU A 85 4.08 -2.90 12.01
C LEU A 85 3.67 -4.10 11.13
N ILE A 86 2.36 -4.33 10.90
CA ILE A 86 1.90 -5.37 9.95
C ILE A 86 2.47 -5.09 8.56
N HIS A 87 2.36 -3.85 8.07
CA HIS A 87 2.92 -3.50 6.76
C HIS A 87 4.43 -3.76 6.68
N SER A 88 5.18 -3.38 7.72
CA SER A 88 6.63 -3.60 7.77
C SER A 88 6.97 -5.09 7.82
N ALA A 89 6.19 -5.89 8.54
CA ALA A 89 6.35 -7.34 8.61
C ALA A 89 6.13 -8.01 7.25
N THR A 90 5.04 -7.63 6.54
CA THR A 90 4.78 -8.16 5.19
C THR A 90 5.90 -7.82 4.22
N LEU A 91 6.46 -6.61 4.26
CA LEU A 91 7.60 -6.25 3.42
C LEU A 91 8.84 -7.13 3.68
N VAL A 92 9.11 -7.46 4.95
CA VAL A 92 10.23 -8.35 5.30
C VAL A 92 9.98 -9.78 4.83
N HIS A 93 8.73 -10.28 4.94
CA HIS A 93 8.36 -11.61 4.42
C HIS A 93 8.40 -11.65 2.89
N ASP A 94 7.92 -10.60 2.21
CA ASP A 94 8.01 -10.48 0.75
C ASP A 94 9.48 -10.52 0.29
N ASP A 95 10.40 -9.82 0.98
CA ASP A 95 11.84 -9.87 0.67
C ASP A 95 12.42 -11.29 0.77
N VAL A 96 11.89 -12.13 1.67
CA VAL A 96 12.28 -13.56 1.78
C VAL A 96 11.72 -14.37 0.61
N LEU A 97 10.47 -14.15 0.26
CA LEU A 97 9.76 -14.88 -0.79
C LEU A 97 10.32 -14.57 -2.19
N ASP A 98 10.68 -13.30 -2.41
CA ASP A 98 11.20 -12.80 -3.68
C ASP A 98 12.75 -12.89 -3.75
N ALA A 99 13.39 -13.39 -2.68
CA ALA A 99 14.86 -13.38 -2.55
C ALA A 99 15.47 -11.98 -2.85
N ALA A 100 14.76 -10.92 -2.47
CA ALA A 100 15.07 -9.55 -2.85
C ALA A 100 16.39 -9.06 -2.21
N PRO A 101 17.39 -8.62 -2.98
CA PRO A 101 18.65 -8.13 -2.42
C PRO A 101 18.53 -6.73 -1.85
N LEU A 102 17.67 -5.89 -2.43
CA LEU A 102 17.54 -4.48 -2.08
C LEU A 102 16.06 -4.09 -1.94
N ARG A 103 15.78 -3.19 -0.99
CA ARG A 103 14.51 -2.48 -0.86
C ARG A 103 14.77 -1.00 -0.59
N ARG A 104 14.19 -0.13 -1.41
CA ARG A 104 14.43 1.33 -1.33
C ARG A 104 15.93 1.70 -1.36
N GLY A 105 16.71 1.00 -2.17
CA GLY A 105 18.16 1.21 -2.30
C GLY A 105 19.01 0.73 -1.12
N ARG A 106 18.41 0.03 -0.14
CA ARG A 106 19.13 -0.53 1.02
C ARG A 106 19.09 -2.06 0.98
N PRO A 107 20.14 -2.76 1.47
CA PRO A 107 20.11 -4.21 1.61
C PRO A 107 18.96 -4.66 2.51
N THR A 108 18.21 -5.67 2.06
CA THR A 108 17.13 -6.28 2.83
C THR A 108 17.65 -7.06 4.05
N VAL A 109 16.78 -7.39 5.01
CA VAL A 109 17.15 -8.29 6.12
C VAL A 109 17.56 -9.66 5.56
N TYR A 110 16.84 -10.13 4.52
CA TYR A 110 17.17 -11.37 3.83
C TYR A 110 18.59 -11.36 3.24
N ALA A 111 18.95 -10.33 2.52
CA ALA A 111 20.28 -10.21 1.90
C ALA A 111 21.42 -10.10 2.93
N ARG A 112 21.17 -9.49 4.09
CA ARG A 112 22.17 -9.25 5.12
C ARG A 112 22.35 -10.39 6.10
N ALA A 113 21.23 -10.98 6.54
CA ALA A 113 21.21 -11.91 7.69
C ALA A 113 20.60 -13.28 7.33
N GLY A 114 20.17 -13.44 6.09
CA GLY A 114 19.62 -14.70 5.56
C GLY A 114 18.14 -14.92 5.90
N ARG A 115 17.60 -16.01 5.35
CA ARG A 115 16.19 -16.37 5.43
C ARG A 115 15.67 -16.47 6.87
N VAL A 116 16.38 -17.16 7.74
CA VAL A 116 15.94 -17.41 9.12
C VAL A 116 15.77 -16.12 9.91
N ALA A 117 16.77 -15.23 9.85
CA ALA A 117 16.72 -13.94 10.52
C ALA A 117 15.62 -13.03 9.96
N ALA A 118 15.43 -13.02 8.64
CA ALA A 118 14.38 -12.25 8.00
C ALA A 118 12.99 -12.75 8.40
N THR A 119 12.74 -14.07 8.35
CA THR A 119 11.45 -14.65 8.79
C THR A 119 11.18 -14.30 10.25
N ALA A 120 12.13 -14.53 11.15
CA ALA A 120 11.97 -14.19 12.58
C ALA A 120 11.75 -12.69 12.81
N THR A 121 12.37 -11.82 12.01
CA THR A 121 12.13 -10.36 12.08
C THR A 121 10.69 -10.01 11.69
N GLY A 122 10.18 -10.59 10.61
CA GLY A 122 8.78 -10.40 10.21
C GLY A 122 7.80 -10.89 11.28
N ASP A 123 8.03 -12.10 11.83
CA ASP A 123 7.20 -12.70 12.89
C ASP A 123 7.19 -11.83 14.16
N LEU A 124 8.35 -11.25 14.51
CA LEU A 124 8.46 -10.33 15.65
C LEU A 124 7.60 -9.08 15.41
N LEU A 125 7.70 -8.45 14.23
CA LEU A 125 6.92 -7.25 13.88
C LEU A 125 5.42 -7.56 13.90
N PHE A 126 4.98 -8.71 13.37
CA PHE A 126 3.59 -9.19 13.45
C PHE A 126 3.13 -9.32 14.90
N SER A 127 3.89 -10.02 15.75
CA SER A 127 3.56 -10.22 17.15
C SER A 127 3.46 -8.89 17.91
N ARG A 128 4.37 -7.95 17.64
CA ARG A 128 4.36 -6.61 18.23
C ARG A 128 3.15 -5.79 17.82
N ALA A 129 2.68 -5.92 16.57
CA ALA A 129 1.47 -5.24 16.10
C ALA A 129 0.24 -5.64 16.91
N PHE A 130 0.05 -6.94 17.15
CA PHE A 130 -1.07 -7.42 17.97
C PHE A 130 -0.93 -7.02 19.43
N ALA A 131 0.28 -7.10 20.00
CA ALA A 131 0.54 -6.66 21.38
C ALA A 131 0.23 -5.17 21.58
N GLU A 132 0.64 -4.33 20.63
CA GLU A 132 0.38 -2.88 20.67
C GLU A 132 -1.11 -2.58 20.60
N LEU A 133 -1.84 -3.23 19.70
CA LEU A 133 -3.29 -3.01 19.52
C LEU A 133 -4.10 -3.59 20.69
N ALA A 134 -3.66 -4.71 21.27
CA ALA A 134 -4.33 -5.32 22.43
C ALA A 134 -4.38 -4.39 23.66
N ALA A 135 -3.41 -3.48 23.78
CA ALA A 135 -3.40 -2.48 24.83
C ALA A 135 -4.56 -1.47 24.74
N ASN A 136 -5.31 -1.42 23.63
CA ASN A 136 -6.54 -0.64 23.50
C ASN A 136 -7.75 -1.34 24.15
N GLY A 137 -7.65 -2.63 24.48
CA GLY A 137 -8.76 -3.40 25.05
C GLY A 137 -9.95 -3.62 24.11
N SER A 138 -9.84 -3.29 22.83
CA SER A 138 -10.92 -3.38 21.85
C SER A 138 -10.86 -4.71 21.07
N VAL A 139 -11.84 -5.58 21.30
CA VAL A 139 -12.01 -6.84 20.55
C VAL A 139 -12.33 -6.57 19.08
N GLU A 140 -13.05 -5.51 18.78
CA GLU A 140 -13.38 -5.11 17.42
C GLU A 140 -12.12 -4.74 16.61
N GLN A 141 -11.24 -3.94 17.19
CA GLN A 141 -9.97 -3.58 16.57
C GLN A 141 -9.08 -4.81 16.34
N LEU A 142 -8.99 -5.71 17.32
CA LEU A 142 -8.23 -6.96 17.15
C LEU A 142 -8.80 -7.85 16.05
N ARG A 143 -10.12 -7.97 15.95
CA ARG A 143 -10.78 -8.70 14.87
C ARG A 143 -10.49 -8.09 13.50
N ALA A 144 -10.55 -6.76 13.37
CA ALA A 144 -10.26 -6.05 12.14
C ALA A 144 -8.81 -6.29 11.68
N LEU A 145 -7.82 -6.18 12.59
CA LEU A 145 -6.42 -6.42 12.28
C LEU A 145 -6.16 -7.90 11.93
N SER A 146 -6.78 -8.83 12.66
CA SER A 146 -6.67 -10.27 12.41
C SER A 146 -7.23 -10.63 11.04
N ALA A 147 -8.40 -10.13 10.69
CA ALA A 147 -9.01 -10.37 9.37
C ALA A 147 -8.12 -9.83 8.23
N ALA A 148 -7.54 -8.63 8.40
CA ALA A 148 -6.61 -8.09 7.42
C ALA A 148 -5.32 -8.93 7.31
N SER A 149 -4.77 -9.39 8.43
CA SER A 149 -3.57 -10.24 8.46
C SER A 149 -3.81 -11.58 7.74
N THR A 150 -4.97 -12.19 7.96
CA THR A 150 -5.39 -13.41 7.25
C THR A 150 -5.51 -13.13 5.75
N ALA A 151 -6.19 -12.05 5.37
CA ALA A 151 -6.36 -11.67 3.97
C ALA A 151 -5.01 -11.41 3.26
N LEU A 152 -4.05 -10.73 3.93
CA LEU A 152 -2.71 -10.52 3.38
C LEU A 152 -2.01 -11.85 3.06
N SER A 153 -2.07 -12.81 3.99
CA SER A 153 -1.47 -14.15 3.80
C SER A 153 -2.17 -14.93 2.68
N GLU A 154 -3.51 -14.90 2.64
CA GLU A 154 -4.29 -15.51 1.54
C GLU A 154 -3.94 -14.86 0.20
N GLY A 155 -3.80 -13.54 0.16
CA GLY A 155 -3.44 -12.79 -1.05
C GLY A 155 -2.07 -13.18 -1.59
N GLU A 156 -1.10 -13.41 -0.69
CA GLU A 156 0.22 -13.92 -1.08
C GLU A 156 0.15 -15.34 -1.65
N LEU A 157 -0.61 -16.23 -1.00
CA LEU A 157 -0.81 -17.61 -1.50
C LEU A 157 -1.49 -17.60 -2.87
N VAL A 158 -2.50 -16.74 -3.09
CA VAL A 158 -3.15 -16.57 -4.40
C VAL A 158 -2.14 -16.08 -5.44
N GLN A 159 -1.30 -15.08 -5.11
CA GLN A 159 -0.27 -14.59 -6.02
C GLN A 159 0.70 -15.69 -6.45
N ARG A 160 1.16 -16.52 -5.51
CA ARG A 160 2.06 -17.64 -5.80
C ARG A 160 1.40 -18.72 -6.66
N ALA A 161 0.13 -19.02 -6.41
CA ALA A 161 -0.64 -19.96 -7.22
C ALA A 161 -0.88 -19.45 -8.65
N ASP A 162 -0.96 -18.13 -8.83
CA ASP A 162 -1.19 -17.46 -10.11
C ASP A 162 0.09 -17.15 -10.89
N ALA A 163 1.27 -17.36 -10.29
CA ALA A 163 2.54 -17.06 -10.94
C ALA A 163 2.68 -17.82 -12.27
N TRP A 164 3.05 -17.11 -13.32
CA TRP A 164 3.22 -17.63 -14.69
C TRP A 164 1.94 -18.16 -15.35
N ASN A 165 0.77 -17.93 -14.75
CA ASN A 165 -0.51 -18.39 -15.28
C ASN A 165 -1.14 -17.35 -16.22
N PRO A 166 -1.09 -17.53 -17.54
CA PRO A 166 -1.68 -16.59 -18.49
C PRO A 166 -3.21 -16.52 -18.44
N GLY A 167 -3.86 -17.48 -17.76
CA GLY A 167 -5.31 -17.57 -17.62
C GLY A 167 -5.90 -16.80 -16.44
N VAL A 168 -5.09 -15.97 -15.74
CA VAL A 168 -5.61 -15.12 -14.65
C VAL A 168 -6.65 -14.16 -15.22
N THR A 169 -7.87 -14.19 -14.66
CA THR A 169 -8.96 -13.28 -15.04
C THR A 169 -8.86 -11.95 -14.30
N ILE A 170 -9.57 -10.93 -14.80
CA ILE A 170 -9.64 -9.62 -14.14
C ILE A 170 -10.22 -9.76 -12.72
N GLU A 171 -11.26 -10.58 -12.54
CA GLU A 171 -11.90 -10.81 -11.22
C GLU A 171 -10.90 -11.42 -10.23
N ARG A 172 -10.13 -12.42 -10.68
CA ARG A 172 -9.13 -13.09 -9.86
C ARG A 172 -7.98 -12.14 -9.49
N TYR A 173 -7.53 -11.33 -10.44
CA TYR A 173 -6.56 -10.26 -10.20
C TYR A 173 -7.07 -9.25 -9.17
N LEU A 174 -8.30 -8.73 -9.33
CA LEU A 174 -8.89 -7.77 -8.39
C LEU A 174 -9.03 -8.38 -6.99
N ARG A 175 -9.46 -9.64 -6.89
CA ARG A 175 -9.52 -10.34 -5.60
C ARG A 175 -8.16 -10.43 -4.93
N ARG A 176 -7.10 -10.70 -5.68
CA ARG A 176 -5.72 -10.69 -5.17
C ARG A 176 -5.33 -9.30 -4.66
N CYS A 177 -5.63 -8.22 -5.39
CA CYS A 177 -5.37 -6.85 -4.96
C CYS A 177 -6.13 -6.51 -3.68
N GLU A 178 -7.39 -6.92 -3.56
CA GLU A 178 -8.19 -6.76 -2.34
C GLU A 178 -7.53 -7.45 -1.15
N LEU A 179 -7.11 -8.69 -1.32
CA LEU A 179 -6.50 -9.49 -0.26
C LEU A 179 -5.11 -8.96 0.13
N LYS A 180 -4.19 -8.87 -0.83
CA LYS A 180 -2.77 -8.60 -0.57
C LYS A 180 -2.47 -7.14 -0.22
N THR A 181 -3.29 -6.20 -0.69
CA THR A 181 -3.02 -4.76 -0.52
C THR A 181 -4.15 -4.01 0.15
N ALA A 182 -5.37 -4.10 -0.40
CA ALA A 182 -6.48 -3.24 0.03
C ALA A 182 -7.04 -3.61 1.41
N SER A 183 -6.92 -4.87 1.83
CA SER A 183 -7.35 -5.33 3.16
C SER A 183 -6.73 -4.53 4.31
N LEU A 184 -5.46 -4.14 4.18
CA LEU A 184 -4.78 -3.36 5.21
C LEU A 184 -5.15 -1.87 5.17
N PHE A 185 -5.52 -1.32 4.01
CA PHE A 185 -6.13 0.01 3.91
C PHE A 185 -7.52 0.04 4.56
N GLU A 186 -8.31 -1.00 4.32
CA GLU A 186 -9.63 -1.15 4.94
C GLU A 186 -9.51 -1.32 6.47
N ALA A 187 -8.53 -2.11 6.94
CA ALA A 187 -8.24 -2.23 8.37
C ALA A 187 -7.85 -0.88 8.98
N ALA A 188 -7.02 -0.08 8.30
CA ALA A 188 -6.67 1.26 8.78
C ALA A 188 -7.90 2.16 8.97
N CYS A 189 -8.85 2.14 8.03
CA CYS A 189 -10.13 2.85 8.17
C CYS A 189 -10.94 2.35 9.38
N LYS A 190 -11.11 1.02 9.51
CA LYS A 190 -11.88 0.42 10.62
C LYS A 190 -11.26 0.71 11.98
N LEU A 191 -9.94 0.56 12.09
CA LEU A 191 -9.22 0.82 13.34
C LEU A 191 -9.32 2.28 13.75
N GLY A 192 -9.20 3.20 12.79
CA GLY A 192 -9.35 4.63 13.02
C GLY A 192 -10.76 5.00 13.45
N ALA A 193 -11.77 4.51 12.73
CA ALA A 193 -13.18 4.77 13.06
C ALA A 193 -13.55 4.23 14.45
N ALA A 194 -13.15 2.98 14.77
CA ALA A 194 -13.41 2.37 16.07
C ALA A 194 -12.69 3.08 17.24
N ALA A 195 -11.44 3.57 17.02
CA ALA A 195 -10.69 4.30 18.04
C ALA A 195 -11.16 5.76 18.21
N GLY A 196 -11.69 6.35 17.16
CA GLY A 196 -12.16 7.73 17.12
C GLY A 196 -13.67 7.89 17.27
N GLU A 197 -14.43 6.80 17.48
CA GLU A 197 -15.90 6.83 17.55
C GLU A 197 -16.54 7.54 16.34
N SER A 198 -15.96 7.33 15.15
CA SER A 198 -16.32 8.01 13.90
C SER A 198 -17.23 7.15 13.03
N ALA A 199 -17.79 7.76 11.98
CA ALA A 199 -18.62 7.07 10.99
C ALA A 199 -17.87 5.92 10.31
N ASP A 200 -18.62 4.88 9.92
CA ASP A 200 -18.09 3.71 9.24
C ASP A 200 -17.70 4.05 7.80
N LEU A 201 -16.41 3.90 7.51
CA LEU A 201 -15.83 4.12 6.19
C LEU A 201 -15.75 2.83 5.36
N ARG A 202 -16.64 1.84 5.61
CA ARG A 202 -16.63 0.57 4.89
C ARG A 202 -16.58 0.75 3.38
N GLY A 203 -15.64 0.03 2.77
CA GLY A 203 -15.41 0.05 1.34
C GLY A 203 -14.53 1.19 0.84
N PHE A 204 -14.33 2.29 1.59
CA PHE A 204 -13.40 3.35 1.19
C PHE A 204 -11.96 2.83 1.16
N GLY A 205 -11.49 2.24 2.26
CA GLY A 205 -10.14 1.69 2.34
C GLY A 205 -9.90 0.61 1.29
N LEU A 206 -10.88 -0.28 1.08
CA LEU A 206 -10.79 -1.33 0.08
C LEU A 206 -10.66 -0.76 -1.34
N ALA A 207 -11.49 0.22 -1.70
CA ALA A 207 -11.47 0.84 -3.02
C ALA A 207 -10.15 1.59 -3.28
N ILE A 208 -9.69 2.39 -2.30
CA ILE A 208 -8.44 3.15 -2.41
C ILE A 208 -7.22 2.22 -2.45
N GLY A 209 -7.20 1.16 -1.64
CA GLY A 209 -6.12 0.17 -1.65
C GLY A 209 -6.05 -0.62 -2.96
N THR A 210 -7.20 -0.97 -3.54
CA THR A 210 -7.27 -1.63 -4.86
C THR A 210 -6.80 -0.69 -5.96
N ALA A 211 -7.24 0.57 -5.96
CA ALA A 211 -6.77 1.57 -6.90
C ALA A 211 -5.25 1.81 -6.79
N PHE A 212 -4.74 1.86 -5.55
CA PHE A 212 -3.31 1.99 -5.30
C PHE A 212 -2.51 0.86 -5.94
N GLN A 213 -2.96 -0.41 -5.79
CA GLN A 213 -2.26 -1.56 -6.38
C GLN A 213 -2.32 -1.52 -7.91
N ILE A 214 -3.48 -1.25 -8.52
CA ILE A 214 -3.61 -1.14 -9.99
C ILE A 214 -2.63 -0.08 -10.53
N LEU A 215 -2.52 1.07 -9.87
CA LEU A 215 -1.63 2.15 -10.30
C LEU A 215 -0.15 1.80 -10.08
N ASP A 216 0.18 1.04 -9.05
CA ASP A 216 1.54 0.52 -8.83
C ASP A 216 1.94 -0.45 -9.97
N ASP A 217 1.04 -1.33 -10.37
CA ASP A 217 1.24 -2.25 -11.49
C ASP A 217 1.37 -1.50 -12.85
N VAL A 218 0.60 -0.43 -13.05
CA VAL A 218 0.78 0.46 -14.21
C VAL A 218 2.16 1.12 -14.19
N LEU A 219 2.62 1.55 -13.02
CA LEU A 219 3.94 2.17 -12.85
C LEU A 219 5.07 1.17 -13.10
N ASP A 220 4.93 -0.10 -12.74
CA ASP A 220 5.91 -1.14 -13.05
C ASP A 220 6.13 -1.28 -14.56
N VAL A 221 5.07 -1.14 -15.37
CA VAL A 221 5.13 -1.19 -16.84
C VAL A 221 5.65 0.12 -17.45
N THR A 222 5.26 1.29 -16.93
CA THR A 222 5.47 2.61 -17.56
C THR A 222 6.58 3.44 -16.92
N GLY A 223 6.93 3.16 -15.67
CA GLY A 223 7.79 4.02 -14.86
C GLY A 223 9.25 3.96 -15.28
N PRO A 224 9.93 5.12 -15.38
CA PRO A 224 11.38 5.16 -15.57
C PRO A 224 12.08 4.64 -14.30
N VAL A 225 13.25 4.01 -14.49
CA VAL A 225 14.06 3.42 -13.40
C VAL A 225 14.37 4.44 -12.30
N GLU A 226 14.62 5.69 -12.70
CA GLU A 226 14.94 6.80 -11.79
C GLU A 226 13.79 7.13 -10.83
N ARG A 227 12.55 6.86 -11.22
CA ARG A 227 11.34 7.11 -10.42
C ARG A 227 10.95 5.90 -9.56
N THR A 228 11.09 4.70 -10.12
CA THR A 228 10.67 3.45 -9.48
C THR A 228 11.76 2.85 -8.58
N GLY A 229 13.02 3.13 -8.90
CA GLY A 229 14.19 2.49 -8.27
C GLY A 229 14.36 1.02 -8.66
N LYS A 230 13.57 0.52 -9.62
CA LYS A 230 13.58 -0.85 -10.15
C LYS A 230 13.56 -0.81 -11.68
N ALA A 231 14.03 -1.87 -12.32
CA ALA A 231 13.83 -2.06 -13.75
C ALA A 231 12.35 -2.17 -14.09
N ARG A 232 11.94 -1.69 -15.26
CA ARG A 232 10.57 -1.86 -15.77
C ARG A 232 10.25 -3.34 -15.94
N GLY A 233 9.01 -3.72 -15.66
CA GLY A 233 8.54 -5.08 -15.86
C GLY A 233 9.07 -6.07 -14.83
N THR A 234 9.40 -5.63 -13.62
CA THR A 234 9.79 -6.54 -12.54
C THR A 234 8.71 -7.60 -12.30
N ASP A 235 7.43 -7.21 -12.33
CA ASP A 235 6.30 -8.14 -12.19
C ASP A 235 6.28 -9.20 -13.30
N LEU A 236 6.65 -8.83 -14.54
CA LEU A 236 6.75 -9.79 -15.66
C LEU A 236 7.85 -10.82 -15.41
N LEU A 237 9.01 -10.37 -14.92
CA LEU A 237 10.16 -11.24 -14.64
C LEU A 237 9.90 -12.18 -13.46
N ASP A 238 9.06 -11.76 -12.50
CA ASP A 238 8.63 -12.56 -11.36
C ASP A 238 7.41 -13.45 -11.67
N GLY A 239 6.89 -13.37 -12.90
CA GLY A 239 5.73 -14.13 -13.35
C GLY A 239 4.40 -13.65 -12.77
N THR A 240 4.37 -12.45 -12.19
CA THR A 240 3.15 -11.85 -11.64
C THR A 240 2.29 -11.27 -12.76
N VAL A 241 1.12 -11.88 -12.99
CA VAL A 241 0.17 -11.42 -14.00
C VAL A 241 -0.64 -10.26 -13.45
N THR A 242 -0.44 -9.06 -14.01
CA THR A 242 -1.07 -7.81 -13.57
C THR A 242 -2.13 -7.31 -14.56
N LEU A 243 -2.98 -6.36 -14.14
CA LEU A 243 -4.08 -5.86 -14.98
C LEU A 243 -3.61 -5.31 -16.33
N PRO A 244 -2.52 -4.52 -16.42
CA PRO A 244 -2.01 -4.08 -17.72
C PRO A 244 -1.71 -5.25 -18.67
N LEU A 245 -1.09 -6.32 -18.17
CA LEU A 245 -0.80 -7.50 -18.98
C LEU A 245 -2.08 -8.24 -19.38
N ILE A 246 -3.03 -8.44 -18.48
CA ILE A 246 -4.32 -9.11 -18.76
C ILE A 246 -5.03 -8.38 -19.92
N LEU A 247 -5.19 -7.07 -19.80
CA LEU A 247 -5.86 -6.24 -20.83
C LEU A 247 -5.08 -6.21 -22.15
N ALA A 248 -3.75 -6.17 -22.08
CA ALA A 248 -2.92 -6.16 -23.29
C ALA A 248 -3.00 -7.48 -24.07
N ARG A 249 -3.10 -8.62 -23.37
CA ARG A 249 -3.25 -9.95 -24.00
C ARG A 249 -4.55 -10.08 -24.80
N GLU A 250 -5.61 -9.42 -24.37
CA GLU A 250 -6.88 -9.38 -25.11
C GLU A 250 -6.79 -8.50 -26.38
N ARG A 251 -5.91 -7.51 -26.42
CA ARG A 251 -5.78 -6.51 -27.47
C ARG A 251 -4.68 -6.81 -28.49
N ASP A 252 -3.61 -7.48 -28.06
CA ASP A 252 -2.47 -7.82 -28.89
C ASP A 252 -2.30 -9.34 -29.00
N PRO A 253 -2.52 -9.95 -30.18
CA PRO A 253 -2.38 -11.40 -30.40
C PRO A 253 -0.98 -11.94 -30.10
N ARG A 254 0.09 -11.11 -30.18
CA ARG A 254 1.45 -11.55 -29.82
C ARG A 254 1.59 -11.69 -28.32
N LEU A 255 1.07 -10.72 -27.56
CA LEU A 255 1.01 -10.81 -26.10
C LEU A 255 0.07 -11.94 -25.64
N GLY A 256 -1.04 -12.16 -26.38
CA GLY A 256 -1.95 -13.29 -26.14
C GLY A 256 -1.27 -14.66 -26.17
N ARG A 257 -0.24 -14.83 -27.01
CA ARG A 257 0.51 -16.09 -27.19
C ARG A 257 1.85 -16.11 -26.43
N LEU A 258 2.20 -15.03 -25.73
CA LEU A 258 3.47 -14.91 -25.02
C LEU A 258 3.57 -15.96 -23.91
N ASP A 259 4.64 -16.75 -23.95
CA ASP A 259 5.06 -17.55 -22.81
C ASP A 259 5.78 -16.63 -21.81
N LEU A 260 5.17 -16.44 -20.64
CA LEU A 260 5.71 -15.55 -19.61
C LEU A 260 7.07 -16.00 -19.07
N ARG A 261 7.37 -17.31 -19.17
CA ARG A 261 8.64 -17.87 -18.72
C ARG A 261 9.78 -17.69 -19.73
N ALA A 262 9.45 -17.31 -20.96
CA ALA A 262 10.37 -17.09 -22.05
C ALA A 262 10.62 -15.59 -22.33
N ILE A 263 10.35 -14.72 -21.33
CA ILE A 263 10.60 -13.28 -21.45
C ILE A 263 12.10 -13.03 -21.22
N ASP A 264 12.82 -12.70 -22.29
CA ASP A 264 14.23 -12.30 -22.23
C ASP A 264 14.39 -10.80 -22.01
N ASP A 265 13.50 -9.99 -22.61
CA ASP A 265 13.48 -8.53 -22.50
C ASP A 265 12.10 -8.04 -22.01
N ALA A 266 12.02 -7.78 -20.71
CA ALA A 266 10.81 -7.21 -20.10
C ALA A 266 10.50 -5.81 -20.63
N GLY A 267 11.49 -5.03 -21.05
CA GLY A 267 11.31 -3.68 -21.61
C GLY A 267 10.53 -3.72 -22.92
N GLU A 268 10.85 -4.64 -23.85
CA GLU A 268 10.10 -4.81 -25.11
C GLU A 268 8.65 -5.21 -24.83
N VAL A 269 8.43 -6.13 -23.89
CA VAL A 269 7.07 -6.53 -23.50
C VAL A 269 6.31 -5.36 -22.89
N CYS A 270 6.91 -4.57 -22.01
CA CYS A 270 6.32 -3.35 -21.45
C CYS A 270 5.93 -2.35 -22.55
N ASP A 271 6.80 -2.09 -23.52
CA ASP A 271 6.51 -1.18 -24.63
C ASP A 271 5.30 -1.65 -25.47
N ARG A 272 5.16 -2.96 -25.67
CA ARG A 272 3.99 -3.53 -26.34
C ARG A 272 2.71 -3.41 -25.48
N ILE A 273 2.80 -3.61 -24.16
CA ILE A 273 1.68 -3.39 -23.25
C ILE A 273 1.20 -1.94 -23.34
N VAL A 274 2.13 -0.98 -23.29
CA VAL A 274 1.81 0.46 -23.44
C VAL A 274 1.18 0.74 -24.81
N ALA A 275 1.78 0.25 -25.90
CA ALA A 275 1.28 0.47 -27.25
C ALA A 275 -0.14 -0.10 -27.47
N SER A 276 -0.55 -1.13 -26.71
CA SER A 276 -1.91 -1.70 -26.76
C SER A 276 -3.00 -0.80 -26.13
N GLY A 277 -2.62 0.27 -25.40
CA GLY A 277 -3.52 1.09 -24.61
C GLY A 277 -4.05 0.42 -23.35
N ALA A 278 -3.45 -0.68 -22.92
CA ALA A 278 -3.87 -1.44 -21.74
C ALA A 278 -3.54 -0.70 -20.42
N THR A 279 -2.45 0.04 -20.39
CA THR A 279 -2.04 0.86 -19.24
C THR A 279 -3.04 1.97 -18.97
N GLU A 280 -3.53 2.65 -20.00
CA GLU A 280 -4.55 3.69 -19.86
C GLU A 280 -5.87 3.11 -19.37
N ALA A 281 -6.31 1.97 -19.91
CA ALA A 281 -7.54 1.32 -19.45
C ALA A 281 -7.44 0.85 -17.99
N ALA A 282 -6.27 0.34 -17.55
CA ALA A 282 -6.03 -0.01 -16.15
C ALA A 282 -6.08 1.24 -15.27
N ARG A 283 -5.48 2.36 -15.72
CA ARG A 283 -5.49 3.65 -15.01
C ARG A 283 -6.91 4.20 -14.88
N GLU A 284 -7.69 4.20 -15.95
CA GLU A 284 -9.09 4.64 -15.92
C GLU A 284 -9.91 3.83 -14.90
N ARG A 285 -9.70 2.52 -14.85
CA ARG A 285 -10.35 1.66 -13.85
C ARG A 285 -9.98 2.06 -12.43
N ALA A 286 -8.70 2.32 -12.12
CA ALA A 286 -8.26 2.78 -10.82
C ALA A 286 -8.87 4.15 -10.45
N LEU A 287 -8.89 5.10 -11.39
CA LEU A 287 -9.52 6.41 -11.19
C LEU A 287 -11.03 6.29 -10.94
N GLY A 288 -11.70 5.36 -11.60
CA GLY A 288 -13.10 5.02 -11.34
C GLY A 288 -13.34 4.52 -9.91
N LEU A 289 -12.43 3.69 -9.38
CA LEU A 289 -12.49 3.24 -7.98
C LEU A 289 -12.30 4.41 -7.01
N VAL A 290 -11.35 5.31 -7.28
CA VAL A 290 -11.12 6.53 -6.48
C VAL A 290 -12.36 7.42 -6.47
N ALA A 291 -12.94 7.70 -7.64
CA ALA A 291 -14.15 8.52 -7.76
C ALA A 291 -15.35 7.88 -7.03
N GLY A 292 -15.54 6.57 -7.20
CA GLY A 292 -16.57 5.80 -6.49
C GLY A 292 -16.40 5.79 -4.98
N ALA A 293 -15.17 5.71 -4.48
CA ALA A 293 -14.87 5.77 -3.05
C ALA A 293 -15.24 7.15 -2.48
N LYS A 294 -14.88 8.23 -3.16
CA LYS A 294 -15.22 9.61 -2.75
C LYS A 294 -16.73 9.84 -2.73
N ALA A 295 -17.45 9.34 -3.74
CA ALA A 295 -18.90 9.50 -3.86
C ALA A 295 -19.70 8.73 -2.77
N LYS A 296 -19.10 7.69 -2.17
CA LYS A 296 -19.72 6.85 -1.14
C LYS A 296 -19.34 7.26 0.29
N LEU A 297 -18.58 8.34 0.46
CA LEU A 297 -18.26 8.83 1.81
C LEU A 297 -19.54 9.19 2.57
N PRO A 298 -19.69 8.77 3.85
CA PRO A 298 -20.86 9.04 4.67
C PRO A 298 -21.14 10.54 4.81
N ASP A 299 -22.43 10.94 4.80
CA ASP A 299 -22.83 12.34 4.91
C ASP A 299 -22.59 12.90 6.32
N GLU A 300 -22.51 12.03 7.33
CA GLU A 300 -22.25 12.35 8.73
C GLU A 300 -20.83 12.82 9.02
N LEU A 301 -19.91 12.66 8.05
CA LEU A 301 -18.53 13.10 8.24
C LEU A 301 -18.43 14.61 8.39
N GLY A 302 -17.66 15.05 9.37
CA GLY A 302 -17.27 16.44 9.48
C GLY A 302 -16.56 16.94 8.21
N PRO A 303 -16.72 18.24 7.83
CA PRO A 303 -16.16 18.76 6.58
C PRO A 303 -14.64 18.62 6.51
N GLY A 304 -13.92 18.74 7.62
CA GLY A 304 -12.48 18.55 7.70
C GLY A 304 -12.07 17.10 7.43
N GLN A 305 -12.79 16.14 8.03
CA GLN A 305 -12.54 14.72 7.84
C GLN A 305 -12.85 14.28 6.41
N ARG A 306 -14.00 14.68 5.86
CA ARG A 306 -14.36 14.43 4.45
C ARG A 306 -13.28 14.93 3.51
N ARG A 307 -12.85 16.20 3.71
CA ARG A 307 -11.81 16.80 2.86
C ARG A 307 -10.47 16.06 2.95
N ALA A 308 -10.07 15.61 4.13
CA ALA A 308 -8.86 14.84 4.32
C ALA A 308 -8.92 13.46 3.63
N LEU A 309 -10.07 12.76 3.69
CA LEU A 309 -10.28 11.50 2.97
C LEU A 309 -10.24 11.70 1.45
N GLU A 310 -10.87 12.74 0.93
CA GLU A 310 -10.79 13.11 -0.49
C GLU A 310 -9.34 13.36 -0.92
N LEU A 311 -8.55 14.08 -0.13
CA LEU A 311 -7.14 14.32 -0.42
C LEU A 311 -6.29 13.05 -0.39
N ILE A 312 -6.59 12.09 0.50
CA ILE A 312 -5.95 10.76 0.47
C ILE A 312 -6.25 10.07 -0.84
N ALA A 313 -7.52 10.07 -1.25
CA ALA A 313 -7.97 9.45 -2.49
C ALA A 313 -7.31 10.11 -3.72
N ASP A 314 -7.29 11.44 -3.78
CA ASP A 314 -6.61 12.21 -4.84
C ASP A 314 -5.10 11.94 -4.84
N GLY A 315 -4.49 11.79 -3.66
CA GLY A 315 -3.08 11.48 -3.50
C GLY A 315 -2.67 10.13 -4.04
N VAL A 316 -3.55 9.15 -3.96
CA VAL A 316 -3.34 7.86 -4.61
C VAL A 316 -3.34 8.02 -6.13
N ALA A 317 -4.28 8.77 -6.70
CA ALA A 317 -4.34 9.04 -8.13
C ALA A 317 -3.13 9.84 -8.65
N LEU A 318 -2.71 10.89 -7.94
CA LEU A 318 -1.62 11.79 -8.34
C LEU A 318 -0.22 11.18 -8.20
N ARG A 319 -0.02 10.22 -7.31
CA ARG A 319 1.27 9.55 -7.15
C ARG A 319 1.77 8.90 -8.44
N PHE A 320 0.86 8.52 -9.30
CA PHE A 320 1.08 7.76 -10.53
C PHE A 320 0.76 8.57 -11.82
N ALA A 321 0.52 9.89 -11.66
CA ALA A 321 0.27 10.82 -12.76
C ALA A 321 1.58 11.31 -13.43
#